data_0ebc936f91d643f909f5d0bd139261d2
#
_entry.id   0ebc936f91d643f909f5d0bd139261d2
#
_cell.length_a   1.000
_cell.length_b   1.000
_cell.length_c   1.000
_cell.angle_alpha   90.00
_cell.angle_beta   90.00
_cell.angle_gamma   90.00
#
_symmetry.space_group_name_H-M   'P 1'
#
loop_
_entity.id
_entity.type
_entity.pdbx_description
1 polymer ?
#
loop_
_entity_poly.entity_id
_entity_poly.type
_entity_poly.pdbx_seq_one_letter_code
_entity_poly.pdbx_strand_id
1 'polypeptide(L)'
;MTINSSMEDHILTVAESCFLEYGFDKTSTTMIAKQVGCNQALIHYYFRTKLNLFTSIFERKYMTVYTQMMEASLKQDASFTDKVTLFIEVHFDMIHKDPRLARLIINELHRLPTLVAAVKEQVQEKPLNMLQALDNERQAAIDKGLIRPISLLDLALTVLSLNLAPAFLMPVLSHIMPLDEQAQQALIAARKQQVITTVLKSLRP
;
A
#
# COMPACT_ATOMS: atom_id res chain seq x y z
N MET A 1 16.81 -22.84 8.02
CA MET A 1 16.19 -21.94 7.01
C MET A 1 16.17 -20.45 7.41
N THR A 2 16.73 -20.06 8.54
CA THR A 2 16.57 -18.71 9.15
C THR A 2 17.60 -17.65 8.70
N ILE A 3 18.75 -18.01 8.16
CA ILE A 3 19.79 -17.02 7.75
C ILE A 3 19.46 -16.36 6.41
N ASN A 4 18.80 -17.06 5.50
CA ASN A 4 18.46 -16.58 4.15
C ASN A 4 17.37 -15.49 4.16
N SER A 5 16.34 -15.65 4.98
CA SER A 5 15.25 -14.68 5.16
C SER A 5 15.76 -13.34 5.76
N SER A 6 16.69 -13.40 6.70
CA SER A 6 17.28 -12.22 7.34
C SER A 6 18.11 -11.36 6.37
N MET A 7 18.86 -11.96 5.44
CA MET A 7 19.68 -11.23 4.48
C MET A 7 18.83 -10.60 3.37
N GLU A 8 17.84 -11.32 2.87
CA GLU A 8 16.88 -10.80 1.89
C GLU A 8 16.12 -9.59 2.43
N ASP A 9 15.60 -9.68 3.66
CA ASP A 9 14.92 -8.57 4.33
C ASP A 9 15.85 -7.38 4.58
N HIS A 10 17.12 -7.64 4.90
CA HIS A 10 18.11 -6.57 5.05
C HIS A 10 18.38 -5.86 3.72
N ILE A 11 18.56 -6.60 2.63
CA ILE A 11 18.72 -6.03 1.28
C ILE A 11 17.48 -5.19 0.91
N LEU A 12 16.26 -5.69 1.12
CA LEU A 12 15.04 -4.96 0.83
C LEU A 12 14.94 -3.65 1.63
N THR A 13 15.31 -3.67 2.90
CA THR A 13 15.27 -2.49 3.77
C THR A 13 16.28 -1.42 3.32
N VAL A 14 17.52 -1.83 3.00
CA VAL A 14 18.53 -0.90 2.49
C VAL A 14 18.16 -0.39 1.10
N ALA A 15 17.63 -1.26 0.23
CA ALA A 15 17.18 -0.87 -1.11
C ALA A 15 16.03 0.16 -1.03
N GLU A 16 15.06 -0.04 -0.13
CA GLU A 16 13.97 0.92 0.13
C GLU A 16 14.55 2.30 0.48
N SER A 17 15.53 2.36 1.39
CA SER A 17 16.20 3.62 1.75
C SER A 17 16.93 4.26 0.57
N CYS A 18 17.65 3.48 -0.24
CA CYS A 18 18.33 3.99 -1.43
C CYS A 18 17.33 4.56 -2.46
N PHE A 19 16.23 3.85 -2.72
CA PHE A 19 15.21 4.33 -3.65
C PHE A 19 14.51 5.60 -3.15
N LEU A 20 14.29 5.72 -1.84
CA LEU A 20 13.71 6.93 -1.25
C LEU A 20 14.65 8.14 -1.34
N GLU A 21 15.96 7.92 -1.21
CA GLU A 21 16.95 8.98 -1.24
C GLU A 21 17.31 9.44 -2.66
N TYR A 22 17.55 8.48 -3.57
CA TYR A 22 18.09 8.78 -4.90
C TYR A 22 17.06 8.63 -6.03
N GLY A 23 15.88 8.06 -5.76
CA GLY A 23 14.89 7.68 -6.77
C GLY A 23 15.27 6.38 -7.48
N PHE A 24 14.31 5.84 -8.26
CA PHE A 24 14.54 4.56 -8.97
C PHE A 24 15.71 4.65 -9.96
N ASP A 25 15.77 5.67 -10.81
CA ASP A 25 16.75 5.74 -11.90
C ASP A 25 18.19 5.82 -11.39
N LYS A 26 18.46 6.68 -10.42
CA LYS A 26 19.81 6.93 -9.91
C LYS A 26 20.29 5.84 -8.94
N THR A 27 19.43 5.01 -8.41
CA THR A 27 19.81 3.88 -7.57
C THR A 27 20.35 2.73 -8.43
N SER A 28 21.49 2.16 -8.04
CA SER A 28 22.06 0.97 -8.68
C SER A 28 22.19 -0.19 -7.69
N THR A 29 22.16 -1.43 -8.21
CA THR A 29 22.39 -2.63 -7.38
C THR A 29 23.78 -2.65 -6.75
N THR A 30 24.78 -2.05 -7.40
CA THR A 30 26.13 -1.87 -6.84
C THR A 30 26.12 -0.92 -5.65
N MET A 31 25.38 0.19 -5.72
CA MET A 31 25.21 1.14 -4.61
C MET A 31 24.55 0.45 -3.41
N ILE A 32 23.46 -0.30 -3.66
CA ILE A 32 22.75 -1.06 -2.63
C ILE A 32 23.68 -2.10 -1.99
N ALA A 33 24.42 -2.88 -2.80
CA ALA A 33 25.36 -3.88 -2.30
C ALA A 33 26.41 -3.27 -1.36
N LYS A 34 26.95 -2.11 -1.73
CA LYS A 34 27.90 -1.37 -0.90
C LYS A 34 27.30 -0.96 0.45
N GLN A 35 26.04 -0.50 0.47
CA GLN A 35 25.35 -0.09 1.70
C GLN A 35 24.95 -1.29 2.58
N VAL A 36 24.58 -2.41 1.96
CA VAL A 36 24.31 -3.68 2.66
C VAL A 36 25.59 -4.29 3.25
N GLY A 37 26.75 -3.96 2.70
CA GLY A 37 28.02 -4.62 3.05
C GLY A 37 28.20 -5.99 2.40
N CYS A 38 27.61 -6.21 1.21
CA CYS A 38 27.70 -7.46 0.47
C CYS A 38 28.24 -7.25 -0.96
N ASN A 39 28.46 -8.34 -1.69
CA ASN A 39 28.77 -8.23 -3.11
C ASN A 39 27.51 -8.11 -3.96
N GLN A 40 27.63 -7.51 -5.14
CA GLN A 40 26.53 -7.33 -6.07
C GLN A 40 25.92 -8.67 -6.56
N ALA A 41 26.73 -9.73 -6.61
CA ALA A 41 26.27 -11.06 -7.02
C ALA A 41 25.20 -11.61 -6.06
N LEU A 42 25.27 -11.24 -4.77
CA LEU A 42 24.24 -11.65 -3.80
C LEU A 42 22.92 -10.96 -4.07
N ILE A 43 22.90 -9.69 -4.43
CA ILE A 43 21.65 -8.99 -4.83
C ILE A 43 21.09 -9.63 -6.10
N HIS A 44 21.95 -9.95 -7.06
CA HIS A 44 21.54 -10.65 -8.28
C HIS A 44 21.00 -12.07 -8.02
N TYR A 45 21.54 -12.74 -7.03
CA TYR A 45 21.06 -14.05 -6.61
C TYR A 45 19.61 -13.99 -6.10
N TYR A 46 19.28 -13.01 -5.24
CA TYR A 46 17.93 -12.87 -4.66
C TYR A 46 16.93 -12.27 -5.65
N PHE A 47 17.30 -11.21 -6.34
CA PHE A 47 16.33 -10.36 -7.04
C PHE A 47 16.50 -10.31 -8.56
N ARG A 48 17.60 -10.82 -9.11
CA ARG A 48 17.93 -10.83 -10.56
C ARG A 48 18.11 -9.44 -11.17
N THR A 49 17.13 -8.53 -10.99
CA THR A 49 17.15 -7.19 -11.58
C THR A 49 16.83 -6.11 -10.53
N LYS A 50 17.21 -4.87 -10.83
CA LYS A 50 16.80 -3.71 -10.04
C LYS A 50 15.27 -3.55 -10.02
N LEU A 51 14.61 -3.87 -11.14
CA LEU A 51 13.16 -3.81 -11.25
C LEU A 51 12.52 -4.81 -10.28
N ASN A 52 12.95 -6.07 -10.28
CA ASN A 52 12.42 -7.08 -9.36
C ASN A 52 12.68 -6.71 -7.88
N LEU A 53 13.86 -6.16 -7.57
CA LEU A 53 14.15 -5.66 -6.23
C LEU A 53 13.16 -4.56 -5.81
N PHE A 54 12.84 -3.63 -6.71
CA PHE A 54 11.87 -2.57 -6.45
C PHE A 54 10.43 -3.14 -6.29
N THR A 55 10.03 -4.06 -7.16
CA THR A 55 8.71 -4.71 -7.07
C THR A 55 8.56 -5.56 -5.80
N SER A 56 9.64 -6.18 -5.32
CA SER A 56 9.61 -6.93 -4.05
C SER A 56 9.38 -6.01 -2.83
N ILE A 57 9.82 -4.75 -2.89
CA ILE A 57 9.46 -3.76 -1.84
C ILE A 57 7.96 -3.49 -1.86
N PHE A 58 7.37 -3.28 -3.05
CA PHE A 58 5.93 -3.11 -3.21
C PHE A 58 5.17 -4.34 -2.71
N GLU A 59 5.58 -5.54 -3.15
CA GLU A 59 4.97 -6.81 -2.73
C GLU A 59 4.97 -6.97 -1.22
N ARG A 60 6.10 -6.69 -0.55
CA ARG A 60 6.20 -6.75 0.92
C ARG A 60 5.18 -5.85 1.60
N LYS A 61 4.97 -4.62 1.11
CA LYS A 61 3.95 -3.69 1.65
C LYS A 61 2.53 -4.17 1.34
N TYR A 62 2.30 -4.61 0.11
CA TYR A 62 1.02 -5.16 -0.32
C TYR A 62 0.63 -6.40 0.50
N MET A 63 1.55 -7.35 0.69
CA MET A 63 1.29 -8.57 1.47
C MET A 63 0.94 -8.28 2.92
N THR A 64 1.46 -7.21 3.51
CA THR A 64 1.06 -6.78 4.86
C THR A 64 -0.44 -6.44 4.91
N VAL A 65 -0.92 -5.65 3.96
CA VAL A 65 -2.36 -5.30 3.86
C VAL A 65 -3.20 -6.55 3.56
N TYR A 66 -2.76 -7.35 2.59
CA TYR A 66 -3.44 -8.58 2.19
C TYR A 66 -3.63 -9.54 3.37
N THR A 67 -2.56 -9.81 4.14
CA THR A 67 -2.61 -10.73 5.28
C THR A 67 -3.59 -10.25 6.34
N GLN A 68 -3.57 -8.96 6.70
CA GLN A 68 -4.50 -8.40 7.67
C GLN A 68 -5.96 -8.47 7.19
N MET A 69 -6.20 -8.26 5.90
CA MET A 69 -7.53 -8.41 5.31
C MET A 69 -7.99 -9.86 5.30
N MET A 70 -7.10 -10.80 5.02
CA MET A 70 -7.42 -12.24 5.08
C MET A 70 -7.75 -12.69 6.51
N GLU A 71 -6.97 -12.27 7.51
CA GLU A 71 -7.24 -12.55 8.92
C GLU A 71 -8.61 -12.02 9.35
N ALA A 72 -8.97 -10.82 8.89
CA ALA A 72 -10.30 -10.25 9.17
C ALA A 72 -11.43 -11.02 8.46
N SER A 73 -11.18 -11.50 7.24
CA SER A 73 -12.17 -12.29 6.48
C SER A 73 -12.49 -13.64 7.12
N LEU A 74 -11.59 -14.15 7.95
CA LEU A 74 -11.79 -15.39 8.72
C LEU A 74 -12.68 -15.16 9.97
N LYS A 75 -12.93 -13.91 10.37
CA LYS A 75 -13.86 -13.58 11.45
C LYS A 75 -15.30 -13.72 10.92
N GLN A 76 -16.00 -14.74 11.38
CA GLN A 76 -17.34 -15.10 10.88
C GLN A 76 -18.40 -14.00 11.02
N ASP A 77 -18.23 -13.06 11.96
CA ASP A 77 -19.21 -12.02 12.30
C ASP A 77 -18.90 -10.64 11.68
N ALA A 78 -17.81 -10.51 10.88
CA ALA A 78 -17.46 -9.22 10.29
C ALA A 78 -18.37 -8.88 9.11
N SER A 79 -19.13 -7.80 9.21
CA SER A 79 -19.96 -7.29 8.12
C SER A 79 -19.10 -6.75 6.96
N PHE A 80 -19.71 -6.55 5.78
CA PHE A 80 -19.05 -5.90 4.65
C PHE A 80 -18.46 -4.52 5.05
N THR A 81 -19.22 -3.72 5.81
CA THR A 81 -18.78 -2.40 6.27
C THR A 81 -17.61 -2.46 7.26
N ASP A 82 -17.54 -3.50 8.10
CA ASP A 82 -16.39 -3.72 8.98
C ASP A 82 -15.13 -4.03 8.18
N LYS A 83 -15.24 -4.83 7.12
CA LYS A 83 -14.12 -5.15 6.21
C LYS A 83 -13.66 -3.91 5.44
N VAL A 84 -14.59 -3.07 4.98
CA VAL A 84 -14.26 -1.78 4.36
C VAL A 84 -13.55 -0.86 5.34
N THR A 85 -14.02 -0.78 6.57
CA THR A 85 -13.38 0.01 7.64
C THR A 85 -11.95 -0.46 7.90
N LEU A 86 -11.76 -1.76 8.09
CA LEU A 86 -10.44 -2.32 8.30
C LEU A 86 -9.50 -2.05 7.11
N PHE A 87 -10.00 -2.19 5.88
CA PHE A 87 -9.18 -1.87 4.69
C PHE A 87 -8.74 -0.40 4.69
N ILE A 88 -9.65 0.53 5.03
CA ILE A 88 -9.32 1.95 5.15
C ILE A 88 -8.21 2.15 6.18
N GLU A 89 -8.35 1.57 7.37
CA GLU A 89 -7.40 1.72 8.47
C GLU A 89 -6.02 1.18 8.12
N VAL A 90 -5.95 -0.07 7.69
CA VAL A 90 -4.68 -0.76 7.36
C VAL A 90 -3.96 -0.07 6.21
N HIS A 91 -4.70 0.26 5.15
CA HIS A 91 -4.14 0.93 3.98
C HIS A 91 -3.71 2.36 4.30
N PHE A 92 -4.50 3.10 5.10
CA PHE A 92 -4.14 4.43 5.56
C PHE A 92 -2.85 4.41 6.39
N ASP A 93 -2.76 3.53 7.38
CA ASP A 93 -1.59 3.41 8.25
C ASP A 93 -0.34 2.99 7.49
N MET A 94 -0.47 2.07 6.54
CA MET A 94 0.64 1.68 5.65
C MET A 94 1.19 2.89 4.86
N ILE A 95 0.30 3.69 4.27
CA ILE A 95 0.69 4.89 3.49
C ILE A 95 1.35 5.94 4.38
N HIS A 96 0.75 6.21 5.54
CA HIS A 96 1.18 7.32 6.40
C HIS A 96 2.31 6.95 7.36
N LYS A 97 2.71 5.68 7.42
CA LYS A 97 3.94 5.25 8.09
C LYS A 97 5.19 5.79 7.39
N ASP A 98 5.22 5.76 6.06
CA ASP A 98 6.20 6.49 5.23
C ASP A 98 5.55 7.01 3.94
N PRO A 99 5.02 8.25 3.95
CA PRO A 99 4.34 8.83 2.78
C PRO A 99 5.28 9.02 1.58
N ARG A 100 6.61 9.09 1.80
CA ARG A 100 7.59 9.21 0.72
C ARG A 100 7.60 7.95 -0.13
N LEU A 101 7.50 6.77 0.52
CA LEU A 101 7.45 5.50 -0.18
C LEU A 101 6.19 5.36 -1.02
N ALA A 102 5.02 5.74 -0.49
CA ALA A 102 3.77 5.72 -1.24
C ALA A 102 3.86 6.60 -2.49
N ARG A 103 4.40 7.83 -2.37
CA ARG A 103 4.63 8.72 -3.51
C ARG A 103 5.61 8.13 -4.53
N LEU A 104 6.73 7.58 -4.06
CA LEU A 104 7.72 6.94 -4.93
C LEU A 104 7.09 5.81 -5.74
N ILE A 105 6.38 4.89 -5.08
CA ILE A 105 5.74 3.75 -5.74
C ILE A 105 4.74 4.22 -6.80
N ILE A 106 3.83 5.13 -6.45
CA ILE A 106 2.80 5.62 -7.39
C ILE A 106 3.45 6.34 -8.58
N ASN A 107 4.44 7.19 -8.35
CA ASN A 107 5.13 7.90 -9.42
C ASN A 107 5.86 6.93 -10.37
N GLU A 108 6.53 5.90 -9.83
CA GLU A 108 7.23 4.93 -10.66
C GLU A 108 6.27 3.99 -11.40
N LEU A 109 5.17 3.56 -10.77
CA LEU A 109 4.11 2.80 -11.46
C LEU A 109 3.52 3.58 -12.65
N HIS A 110 3.32 4.90 -12.47
CA HIS A 110 2.81 5.74 -13.55
C HIS A 110 3.83 5.95 -14.67
N ARG A 111 5.11 6.07 -14.34
CA ARG A 111 6.19 6.34 -15.28
C ARG A 111 6.67 5.10 -16.05
N LEU A 112 6.62 3.92 -15.43
CA LEU A 112 7.18 2.67 -15.95
C LEU A 112 6.09 1.60 -16.15
N PRO A 113 5.49 1.49 -17.36
CA PRO A 113 4.51 0.43 -17.66
C PRO A 113 5.03 -1.00 -17.37
N THR A 114 6.34 -1.23 -17.54
CA THR A 114 6.99 -2.50 -17.22
C THR A 114 6.93 -2.84 -15.74
N LEU A 115 6.91 -1.83 -14.86
CA LEU A 115 6.76 -2.02 -13.43
C LEU A 115 5.34 -2.51 -13.08
N VAL A 116 4.32 -1.97 -13.76
CA VAL A 116 2.93 -2.44 -13.59
C VAL A 116 2.79 -3.91 -13.98
N ALA A 117 3.41 -4.32 -15.09
CA ALA A 117 3.42 -5.72 -15.53
C ALA A 117 4.14 -6.62 -14.52
N ALA A 118 5.31 -6.21 -14.01
CA ALA A 118 6.07 -6.95 -13.01
C ALA A 118 5.32 -7.07 -11.68
N VAL A 119 4.65 -6.00 -11.22
CA VAL A 119 3.80 -6.04 -10.02
C VAL A 119 2.63 -7.01 -10.21
N LYS A 120 1.97 -6.97 -11.38
CA LYS A 120 0.87 -7.90 -11.70
C LYS A 120 1.32 -9.35 -11.66
N GLU A 121 2.49 -9.67 -12.21
CA GLU A 121 3.07 -11.01 -12.20
C GLU A 121 3.40 -11.49 -10.78
N GLN A 122 3.97 -10.62 -9.96
CA GLN A 122 4.36 -10.94 -8.58
C GLN A 122 3.17 -11.12 -7.63
N VAL A 123 2.12 -10.31 -7.78
CA VAL A 123 0.94 -10.34 -6.92
C VAL A 123 0.02 -11.52 -7.24
N GLN A 124 0.09 -12.10 -8.46
CA GLN A 124 -0.62 -13.32 -8.92
C GLN A 124 -2.13 -13.38 -8.59
N GLU A 125 -2.68 -14.63 -8.51
CA GLU A 125 -4.13 -14.90 -8.40
C GLU A 125 -4.74 -14.62 -7.03
N LYS A 126 -3.94 -14.56 -5.96
CA LYS A 126 -4.43 -14.40 -4.58
C LYS A 126 -5.33 -13.16 -4.37
N PRO A 127 -4.98 -11.97 -4.93
CA PRO A 127 -5.84 -10.81 -4.82
C PRO A 127 -7.18 -10.95 -5.54
N LEU A 128 -7.20 -11.64 -6.68
CA LEU A 128 -8.42 -11.80 -7.47
C LEU A 128 -9.48 -12.59 -6.70
N ASN A 129 -9.08 -13.67 -6.01
CA ASN A 129 -10.00 -14.48 -5.19
C ASN A 129 -10.55 -13.67 -4.01
N MET A 130 -9.70 -12.86 -3.37
CA MET A 130 -10.14 -11.98 -2.27
C MET A 130 -11.10 -10.89 -2.78
N LEU A 131 -10.80 -10.25 -3.89
CA LEU A 131 -11.66 -9.23 -4.49
C LEU A 131 -13.01 -9.81 -4.91
N GLN A 132 -13.03 -11.03 -5.45
CA GLN A 132 -14.26 -11.70 -5.82
C GLN A 132 -15.12 -12.07 -4.61
N ALA A 133 -14.50 -12.56 -3.53
CA ALA A 133 -15.20 -12.82 -2.28
C ALA A 133 -15.80 -11.53 -1.70
N LEU A 134 -15.02 -10.44 -1.68
CA LEU A 134 -15.50 -9.13 -1.22
C LEU A 134 -16.63 -8.58 -2.10
N ASP A 135 -16.58 -8.78 -3.41
CA ASP A 135 -17.63 -8.36 -4.33
C ASP A 135 -18.94 -9.14 -4.11
N ASN A 136 -18.85 -10.43 -3.83
CA ASN A 136 -20.00 -11.24 -3.47
C ASN A 136 -20.67 -10.76 -2.15
N GLU A 137 -19.85 -10.42 -1.15
CA GLU A 137 -20.36 -9.87 0.11
C GLU A 137 -20.97 -8.48 -0.07
N ARG A 138 -20.36 -7.63 -0.90
CA ARG A 138 -20.93 -6.34 -1.29
C ARG A 138 -22.31 -6.51 -1.92
N GLN A 139 -22.44 -7.43 -2.89
CA GLN A 139 -23.71 -7.69 -3.55
C GLN A 139 -24.75 -8.19 -2.55
N ALA A 140 -24.39 -9.13 -1.69
CA ALA A 140 -25.28 -9.61 -0.64
C ALA A 140 -25.73 -8.50 0.34
N ALA A 141 -24.86 -7.53 0.63
CA ALA A 141 -25.20 -6.37 1.47
C ALA A 141 -26.18 -5.41 0.75
N ILE A 142 -26.04 -5.23 -0.56
CA ILE A 142 -26.98 -4.46 -1.40
C ILE A 142 -28.34 -5.15 -1.42
N ASP A 143 -28.39 -6.46 -1.69
CA ASP A 143 -29.63 -7.24 -1.80
C ASP A 143 -30.43 -7.24 -0.49
N LYS A 144 -29.73 -7.15 0.65
CA LYS A 144 -30.34 -7.00 1.99
C LYS A 144 -30.70 -5.57 2.35
N GLY A 145 -30.45 -4.59 1.49
CA GLY A 145 -30.70 -3.17 1.78
C GLY A 145 -29.82 -2.57 2.89
N LEU A 146 -28.66 -3.20 3.18
CA LEU A 146 -27.73 -2.73 4.19
C LEU A 146 -26.82 -1.61 3.68
N ILE A 147 -26.57 -1.58 2.39
CA ILE A 147 -25.83 -0.52 1.69
C ILE A 147 -26.55 -0.16 0.38
N ARG A 148 -26.34 1.06 -0.10
CA ARG A 148 -26.82 1.48 -1.41
C ARG A 148 -26.06 0.75 -2.54
N PRO A 149 -26.62 0.67 -3.75
CA PRO A 149 -25.91 0.17 -4.93
C PRO A 149 -24.65 1.00 -5.19
N ILE A 150 -23.51 0.32 -5.29
CA ILE A 150 -22.20 0.88 -5.62
C ILE A 150 -21.36 -0.22 -6.27
N SER A 151 -20.55 0.08 -7.27
CA SER A 151 -19.59 -0.88 -7.81
C SER A 151 -18.38 -1.04 -6.88
N LEU A 152 -17.76 -2.23 -6.87
CA LEU A 152 -16.53 -2.44 -6.10
C LEU A 152 -15.40 -1.50 -6.57
N LEU A 153 -15.34 -1.20 -7.86
CA LEU A 153 -14.35 -0.28 -8.43
C LEU A 153 -14.55 1.15 -7.93
N ASP A 154 -15.80 1.67 -7.91
CA ASP A 154 -16.08 3.02 -7.40
C ASP A 154 -15.76 3.12 -5.90
N LEU A 155 -16.10 2.09 -5.13
CA LEU A 155 -15.75 2.04 -3.72
C LEU A 155 -14.22 2.03 -3.52
N ALA A 156 -13.51 1.19 -4.28
CA ALA A 156 -12.05 1.11 -4.22
C ALA A 156 -11.41 2.45 -4.60
N LEU A 157 -11.84 3.09 -5.70
CA LEU A 157 -11.34 4.41 -6.11
C LEU A 157 -11.60 5.48 -5.05
N THR A 158 -12.78 5.46 -4.42
CA THR A 158 -13.12 6.38 -3.33
C THR A 158 -12.17 6.20 -2.14
N VAL A 159 -11.99 4.97 -1.67
CA VAL A 159 -11.11 4.69 -0.52
C VAL A 159 -9.65 5.01 -0.84
N LEU A 160 -9.15 4.54 -1.99
CA LEU A 160 -7.76 4.76 -2.38
C LEU A 160 -7.44 6.25 -2.55
N SER A 161 -8.31 7.02 -3.21
CA SER A 161 -8.10 8.46 -3.39
C SER A 161 -8.11 9.22 -2.06
N LEU A 162 -9.03 8.91 -1.15
CA LEU A 162 -9.11 9.55 0.16
C LEU A 162 -7.92 9.21 1.07
N ASN A 163 -7.42 7.97 1.00
CA ASN A 163 -6.26 7.53 1.77
C ASN A 163 -4.94 8.09 1.21
N LEU A 164 -4.80 8.21 -0.12
CA LEU A 164 -3.59 8.69 -0.77
C LEU A 164 -3.46 10.23 -0.75
N ALA A 165 -4.58 10.95 -0.84
CA ALA A 165 -4.56 12.41 -0.98
C ALA A 165 -3.69 13.13 0.07
N PRO A 166 -3.72 12.80 1.37
CA PRO A 166 -2.87 13.47 2.34
C PRO A 166 -1.37 13.25 2.09
N ALA A 167 -0.98 12.04 1.64
CA ALA A 167 0.43 11.74 1.36
C ALA A 167 1.02 12.63 0.24
N PHE A 168 0.19 13.06 -0.70
CA PHE A 168 0.59 13.94 -1.80
C PHE A 168 0.42 15.43 -1.48
N LEU A 169 -0.65 15.78 -0.76
CA LEU A 169 -1.02 17.17 -0.51
C LEU A 169 -0.32 17.78 0.69
N MET A 170 -0.03 17.01 1.76
CA MET A 170 0.57 17.56 2.98
C MET A 170 1.89 18.29 2.74
N PRO A 171 2.83 17.82 1.89
CA PRO A 171 4.05 18.59 1.61
C PRO A 171 3.78 19.97 1.00
N VAL A 172 2.73 20.09 0.19
CA VAL A 172 2.32 21.37 -0.41
C VAL A 172 1.61 22.24 0.63
N LEU A 173 0.66 21.67 1.34
CA LEU A 173 -0.13 22.40 2.35
C LEU A 173 0.73 22.92 3.49
N SER A 174 1.74 22.18 3.92
CA SER A 174 2.67 22.64 4.98
C SER A 174 3.54 23.82 4.57
N HIS A 175 3.71 24.08 3.27
CA HIS A 175 4.36 25.31 2.76
C HIS A 175 3.42 26.50 2.75
N ILE A 176 2.13 26.26 2.49
CA ILE A 176 1.10 27.32 2.40
C ILE A 176 0.57 27.67 3.80
N MET A 177 0.38 26.64 4.62
CA MET A 177 -0.13 26.75 5.98
C MET A 177 0.96 26.21 6.92
N PRO A 178 1.78 27.04 7.58
CA PRO A 178 2.86 26.58 8.43
C PRO A 178 2.27 25.81 9.63
N LEU A 179 2.29 24.51 9.51
CA LEU A 179 1.87 23.57 10.56
C LEU A 179 3.14 22.98 11.19
N ASP A 180 3.22 23.02 12.48
CA ASP A 180 4.25 22.27 13.21
C ASP A 180 4.02 20.75 13.11
N GLU A 181 5.00 19.98 13.51
CA GLU A 181 4.95 18.52 13.38
C GLU A 181 3.80 17.92 14.18
N GLN A 182 3.50 18.45 15.36
CA GLN A 182 2.40 17.97 16.19
C GLN A 182 1.04 18.23 15.55
N ALA A 183 0.85 19.40 14.95
CA ALA A 183 -0.38 19.75 14.22
C ALA A 183 -0.54 18.86 12.97
N GLN A 184 0.56 18.58 12.24
CA GLN A 184 0.52 17.67 11.10
C GLN A 184 0.11 16.25 11.50
N GLN A 185 0.69 15.71 12.58
CA GLN A 185 0.34 14.38 13.10
C GLN A 185 -1.12 14.30 13.55
N ALA A 186 -1.58 15.32 14.28
CA ALA A 186 -2.99 15.42 14.72
C ALA A 186 -3.95 15.48 13.53
N LEU A 187 -3.61 16.25 12.50
CA LEU A 187 -4.40 16.35 11.27
C LEU A 187 -4.50 15.01 10.53
N ILE A 188 -3.39 14.28 10.40
CA ILE A 188 -3.39 12.95 9.77
C ILE A 188 -4.23 11.96 10.55
N ALA A 189 -4.12 11.94 11.89
CA ALA A 189 -4.93 11.06 12.74
C ALA A 189 -6.44 11.39 12.60
N ALA A 190 -6.81 12.67 12.66
CA ALA A 190 -8.19 13.13 12.44
C ALA A 190 -8.68 12.77 11.03
N ARG A 191 -7.82 12.86 10.00
CA ARG A 191 -8.15 12.51 8.63
C ARG A 191 -8.52 11.06 8.46
N LYS A 192 -7.83 10.13 9.14
CA LYS A 192 -8.19 8.69 9.11
C LYS A 192 -9.64 8.48 9.54
N GLN A 193 -10.05 9.04 10.66
CA GLN A 193 -11.43 8.95 11.15
C GLN A 193 -12.44 9.61 10.20
N GLN A 194 -12.05 10.74 9.60
CA GLN A 194 -12.89 11.41 8.61
C GLN A 194 -13.09 10.59 7.34
N VAL A 195 -12.05 9.87 6.86
CA VAL A 195 -12.17 8.96 5.72
C VAL A 195 -13.14 7.84 6.02
N ILE A 196 -12.99 7.15 7.16
CA ILE A 196 -13.92 6.09 7.59
C ILE A 196 -15.35 6.62 7.62
N THR A 197 -15.56 7.73 8.31
CA THR A 197 -16.89 8.34 8.45
C THR A 197 -17.50 8.70 7.09
N THR A 198 -16.71 9.28 6.18
CA THR A 198 -17.14 9.71 4.85
C THR A 198 -17.54 8.51 4.00
N VAL A 199 -16.69 7.48 3.96
CA VAL A 199 -16.97 6.26 3.19
C VAL A 199 -18.20 5.54 3.73
N LEU A 200 -18.29 5.31 5.04
CA LEU A 200 -19.43 4.62 5.63
C LEU A 200 -20.73 5.40 5.47
N LYS A 201 -20.70 6.73 5.55
CA LYS A 201 -21.89 7.57 5.24
C LYS A 201 -22.30 7.45 3.77
N SER A 202 -21.34 7.37 2.86
CA SER A 202 -21.62 7.23 1.43
C SER A 202 -22.21 5.87 1.06
N LEU A 203 -22.07 4.84 1.91
CA LEU A 203 -22.64 3.52 1.72
C LEU A 203 -24.07 3.37 2.24
N ARG A 204 -24.57 4.31 3.03
CA ARG A 204 -25.94 4.22 3.60
C ARG A 204 -26.99 4.16 2.49
N PRO A 205 -28.04 3.35 2.72
CA PRO A 205 -29.20 3.28 1.81
C PRO A 205 -29.89 4.63 1.62
#